data_6d0e82fe71a6c7227d64023b5fc58199
#
_entry.id   6d0e82fe71a6c7227d64023b5fc58199
#
_cell.length_a   1.000
_cell.length_b   1.000
_cell.length_c   1.000
_cell.angle_alpha   90.00
_cell.angle_beta   90.00
_cell.angle_gamma   90.00
#
_symmetry.space_group_name_H-M   'P 1'
#
loop_
_entity.id
_entity.type
_entity.pdbx_description
1 polymer ?
#
loop_
_entity_poly.entity_id
_entity_poly.type
_entity_poly.pdbx_seq_one_letter_code
_entity_poly.pdbx_strand_id
1 'polypeptide(L)'
;MEITAPELTQAQTTILSEAKRFNVLDCGRRWGKSVLATFLLQHYVVKGFPTAYFTPTYKLLEGTFKELLSSTNNAIIKKHDNQFIEYINGGSIEFWSLENPLAGRSRKYKLAIIDEAAFNRNLWQSWTEAIRPTLTDLKGSAWFMSTPKGKNDFYKLWMRGQTGEQDWMSWQMPTLSNPHIDPEEIEAARRDLPELAFKQEYLAEFNDNVANPFGLEYIRICTGRLSNFSMASYHGTWLLLWFILQK
;
A
#
# COMPACT_ATOMS: atom_id res chain seq x y z
N MET A 1 12.34 -28.63 4.61
CA MET A 1 12.45 -27.40 3.78
C MET A 1 12.80 -26.27 4.73
N GLU A 2 13.98 -25.72 4.59
CA GLU A 2 14.47 -24.67 5.49
C GLU A 2 14.49 -23.35 4.71
N ILE A 3 13.69 -22.39 5.15
CA ILE A 3 13.66 -21.02 4.64
C ILE A 3 13.98 -20.12 5.82
N THR A 4 14.93 -19.23 5.65
CA THR A 4 15.23 -18.22 6.67
C THR A 4 14.15 -17.14 6.61
N ALA A 5 13.20 -17.19 7.54
CA ALA A 5 12.19 -16.15 7.66
C ALA A 5 12.80 -14.87 8.24
N PRO A 6 12.37 -13.68 7.80
CA PRO A 6 12.80 -12.44 8.41
C PRO A 6 12.33 -12.35 9.87
N GLU A 7 13.15 -11.74 10.72
CA GLU A 7 12.77 -11.43 12.10
C GLU A 7 11.75 -10.31 12.14
N LEU A 8 10.67 -10.52 12.89
CA LEU A 8 9.58 -9.57 13.00
C LEU A 8 9.71 -8.71 14.25
N THR A 9 9.39 -7.44 14.14
CA THR A 9 9.25 -6.53 15.29
C THR A 9 8.04 -6.92 16.14
N GLN A 10 8.01 -6.43 17.39
CA GLN A 10 6.87 -6.64 18.28
C GLN A 10 5.56 -6.13 17.67
N ALA A 11 5.58 -4.96 17.01
CA ALA A 11 4.42 -4.40 16.33
C ALA A 11 3.89 -5.33 15.23
N GLN A 12 4.79 -5.90 14.39
CA GLN A 12 4.41 -6.84 13.34
C GLN A 12 3.83 -8.14 13.92
N THR A 13 4.41 -8.64 15.02
CA THR A 13 3.90 -9.83 15.70
C THR A 13 2.51 -9.61 16.28
N THR A 14 2.26 -8.44 16.88
CA THR A 14 0.93 -8.06 17.39
C THR A 14 -0.10 -8.02 16.25
N ILE A 15 0.21 -7.34 15.14
CA ILE A 15 -0.67 -7.30 13.95
C ILE A 15 -1.01 -8.71 13.45
N LEU A 16 -0.03 -9.61 13.41
CA LEU A 16 -0.28 -11.00 12.98
C LEU A 16 -1.23 -11.75 13.92
N SER A 17 -1.13 -11.51 15.23
CA SER A 17 -1.99 -12.16 16.23
C SER A 17 -3.46 -11.69 16.16
N GLU A 18 -3.69 -10.46 15.69
CA GLU A 18 -5.01 -9.85 15.55
C GLU A 18 -5.61 -10.03 14.15
N ALA A 19 -4.81 -10.56 13.21
CA ALA A 19 -5.18 -10.64 11.81
C ALA A 19 -6.48 -11.44 11.59
N LYS A 20 -7.29 -10.93 10.68
CA LYS A 20 -8.50 -11.59 10.20
C LYS A 20 -8.31 -12.09 8.76
N ARG A 21 -9.38 -12.41 8.10
CA ARG A 21 -9.35 -12.87 6.72
C ARG A 21 -8.87 -11.80 5.74
N PHE A 22 -9.31 -10.55 5.93
CA PHE A 22 -8.95 -9.39 5.11
C PHE A 22 -8.35 -8.31 6.00
N ASN A 23 -7.14 -7.91 5.69
CA ASN A 23 -6.30 -7.07 6.53
C ASN A 23 -5.83 -5.85 5.75
N VAL A 24 -5.95 -4.67 6.35
CA VAL A 24 -5.51 -3.43 5.73
C VAL A 24 -4.51 -2.74 6.65
N LEU A 25 -3.26 -2.69 6.21
CA LEU A 25 -2.15 -2.12 6.96
C LEU A 25 -1.75 -0.78 6.34
N ASP A 26 -2.22 0.28 6.95
CA ASP A 26 -1.78 1.63 6.67
C ASP A 26 -0.55 1.96 7.52
N CYS A 27 0.57 2.29 6.88
CA CYS A 27 1.79 2.54 7.64
C CYS A 27 2.73 3.52 6.95
N GLY A 28 3.47 4.24 7.79
CA GLY A 28 4.50 5.16 7.34
C GLY A 28 5.62 4.48 6.57
N ARG A 29 6.39 5.27 5.82
CA ARG A 29 7.57 4.77 5.13
C ARG A 29 8.55 4.14 6.11
N ARG A 30 9.28 3.12 5.64
CA ARG A 30 10.28 2.40 6.44
C ARG A 30 9.73 1.66 7.66
N TRP A 31 8.43 1.52 7.80
CA TRP A 31 7.82 0.76 8.88
C TRP A 31 8.15 -0.76 8.82
N GLY A 32 8.47 -1.29 7.66
CA GLY A 32 8.77 -2.71 7.47
C GLY A 32 7.67 -3.51 6.76
N LYS A 33 6.84 -2.85 5.90
CA LYS A 33 5.81 -3.51 5.06
C LYS A 33 6.35 -4.71 4.31
N SER A 34 7.46 -4.53 3.59
CA SER A 34 8.05 -5.58 2.75
C SER A 34 8.54 -6.76 3.56
N VAL A 35 9.10 -6.52 4.77
CA VAL A 35 9.52 -7.57 5.70
C VAL A 35 8.32 -8.43 6.12
N LEU A 36 7.21 -7.80 6.51
CA LEU A 36 5.98 -8.51 6.86
C LEU A 36 5.39 -9.27 5.66
N ALA A 37 5.40 -8.67 4.47
CA ALA A 37 4.93 -9.29 3.24
C ALA A 37 5.76 -10.55 2.91
N THR A 38 7.08 -10.45 2.95
CA THR A 38 8.01 -11.56 2.74
C THR A 38 7.76 -12.69 3.75
N PHE A 39 7.64 -12.36 5.03
CA PHE A 39 7.32 -13.33 6.08
C PHE A 39 6.01 -14.08 5.78
N LEU A 40 4.94 -13.36 5.46
CA LEU A 40 3.64 -13.94 5.15
C LEU A 40 3.72 -14.89 3.94
N LEU A 41 4.35 -14.47 2.85
CA LEU A 41 4.52 -15.31 1.66
C LEU A 41 5.27 -16.59 2.01
N GLN A 42 6.42 -16.49 2.68
CA GLN A 42 7.22 -17.64 3.10
C GLN A 42 6.45 -18.58 4.02
N HIS A 43 5.69 -18.03 5.00
CA HIS A 43 4.87 -18.82 5.91
C HIS A 43 3.84 -19.71 5.19
N TYR A 44 3.22 -19.20 4.13
CA TYR A 44 2.23 -19.97 3.37
C TYR A 44 2.86 -20.94 2.37
N VAL A 45 3.95 -20.56 1.70
CA VAL A 45 4.60 -21.48 0.74
C VAL A 45 5.28 -22.66 1.42
N VAL A 46 5.82 -22.50 2.64
CA VAL A 46 6.35 -23.61 3.44
C VAL A 46 5.28 -24.66 3.73
N LYS A 47 4.02 -24.25 3.82
CA LYS A 47 2.86 -25.14 4.01
C LYS A 47 2.32 -25.72 2.70
N GLY A 48 2.96 -25.43 1.56
CA GLY A 48 2.55 -25.96 0.25
C GLY A 48 1.40 -25.18 -0.40
N PHE A 49 1.11 -23.94 0.04
CA PHE A 49 -0.02 -23.18 -0.50
C PHE A 49 0.39 -22.26 -1.65
N PRO A 50 -0.50 -22.07 -2.65
CA PRO A 50 -0.35 -21.05 -3.67
C PRO A 50 -0.65 -19.67 -3.08
N THR A 51 0.23 -18.71 -3.38
CA THR A 51 0.12 -17.32 -2.95
C THR A 51 0.31 -16.36 -4.11
N ALA A 52 -0.12 -15.13 -3.95
CA ALA A 52 0.08 -14.07 -4.93
C ALA A 52 0.54 -12.76 -4.30
N TYR A 53 1.40 -12.05 -5.02
CA TYR A 53 1.90 -10.74 -4.66
C TYR A 53 1.58 -9.74 -5.79
N PHE A 54 0.83 -8.73 -5.45
CA PHE A 54 0.34 -7.71 -6.37
C PHE A 54 0.96 -6.36 -6.05
N THR A 55 1.38 -5.61 -7.08
CA THR A 55 1.84 -4.22 -6.96
C THR A 55 1.20 -3.34 -8.03
N PRO A 56 1.17 -2.01 -7.86
CA PRO A 56 0.64 -1.10 -8.87
C PRO A 56 1.34 -1.18 -10.23
N THR A 57 2.66 -1.41 -10.24
CA THR A 57 3.47 -1.44 -11.46
C THR A 57 4.45 -2.61 -11.46
N TYR A 58 4.83 -3.05 -12.65
CA TYR A 58 5.80 -4.13 -12.83
C TYR A 58 7.17 -3.82 -12.20
N LYS A 59 7.60 -2.57 -12.24
CA LYS A 59 8.89 -2.15 -11.67
C LYS A 59 9.00 -2.41 -10.17
N LEU A 60 7.90 -2.28 -9.44
CA LEU A 60 7.87 -2.54 -7.99
C LEU A 60 7.95 -4.05 -7.67
N LEU A 61 7.45 -4.92 -8.56
CA LEU A 61 7.54 -6.37 -8.38
C LEU A 61 8.98 -6.87 -8.37
N GLU A 62 9.81 -6.35 -9.25
CA GLU A 62 11.16 -6.86 -9.50
C GLU A 62 12.03 -6.87 -8.25
N GLY A 63 11.91 -5.85 -7.41
CA GLY A 63 12.64 -5.75 -6.13
C GLY A 63 12.29 -6.89 -5.18
N THR A 64 11.00 -7.07 -4.90
CA THR A 64 10.50 -8.12 -3.99
C THR A 64 10.77 -9.52 -4.53
N PHE A 65 10.65 -9.71 -5.85
CA PHE A 65 10.97 -10.99 -6.48
C PHE A 65 12.45 -11.36 -6.26
N LYS A 66 13.38 -10.43 -6.49
CA LYS A 66 14.82 -10.65 -6.28
C LYS A 66 15.14 -10.93 -4.82
N GLU A 67 14.52 -10.19 -3.90
CA GLU A 67 14.69 -10.39 -2.46
C GLU A 67 14.24 -11.79 -2.03
N LEU A 68 13.06 -12.23 -2.46
CA LEU A 68 12.55 -13.57 -2.17
C LEU A 68 13.42 -14.66 -2.75
N LEU A 69 13.93 -14.52 -3.98
CA LEU A 69 14.86 -15.47 -4.56
C LEU A 69 16.16 -15.54 -3.77
N SER A 70 16.73 -14.40 -3.38
CA SER A 70 18.02 -14.36 -2.65
C SER A 70 17.92 -14.90 -1.23
N SER A 71 16.76 -14.76 -0.57
CA SER A 71 16.51 -15.26 0.78
C SER A 71 16.13 -16.74 0.81
N THR A 72 15.95 -17.36 -0.36
CA THR A 72 15.51 -18.75 -0.49
C THR A 72 16.65 -19.64 -0.97
N ASN A 73 16.86 -20.78 -0.32
CA ASN A 73 17.82 -21.77 -0.79
C ASN A 73 17.38 -22.34 -2.16
N ASN A 74 18.21 -22.17 -3.19
CA ASN A 74 17.91 -22.64 -4.54
C ASN A 74 17.57 -24.15 -4.62
N ALA A 75 18.06 -24.95 -3.69
CA ALA A 75 17.75 -26.39 -3.65
C ALA A 75 16.27 -26.71 -3.39
N ILE A 76 15.49 -25.76 -2.87
CA ILE A 76 14.06 -25.93 -2.61
C ILE A 76 13.16 -25.26 -3.65
N ILE A 77 13.76 -24.58 -4.62
CA ILE A 77 13.03 -23.99 -5.74
C ILE A 77 12.96 -25.03 -6.86
N LYS A 78 11.75 -25.43 -7.25
CA LYS A 78 11.50 -26.36 -8.35
C LYS A 78 11.55 -25.65 -9.70
N LYS A 79 10.95 -24.46 -9.77
CA LYS A 79 10.87 -23.65 -10.97
C LYS A 79 10.72 -22.17 -10.61
N HIS A 80 11.34 -21.30 -11.36
CA HIS A 80 11.08 -19.88 -11.30
C HIS A 80 11.21 -19.21 -12.68
N ASP A 81 10.48 -18.14 -12.87
CA ASP A 81 10.64 -17.16 -13.93
C ASP A 81 10.40 -15.75 -13.33
N ASN A 82 10.41 -14.72 -14.15
CA ASN A 82 10.31 -13.33 -13.65
C ASN A 82 9.00 -12.98 -12.90
N GLN A 83 8.02 -13.88 -12.90
CA GLN A 83 6.70 -13.64 -12.29
C GLN A 83 6.19 -14.83 -11.46
N PHE A 84 6.99 -15.86 -11.31
CA PHE A 84 6.55 -17.10 -10.67
C PHE A 84 7.69 -17.81 -9.96
N ILE A 85 7.44 -18.28 -8.73
CA ILE A 85 8.34 -19.16 -7.99
C ILE A 85 7.52 -20.38 -7.54
N GLU A 86 7.94 -21.59 -7.90
CA GLU A 86 7.37 -22.84 -7.43
C GLU A 86 8.39 -23.59 -6.56
N TYR A 87 7.96 -24.00 -5.39
CA TYR A 87 8.76 -24.74 -4.44
C TYR A 87 8.55 -26.26 -4.57
N ILE A 88 9.53 -27.07 -4.14
CA ILE A 88 9.48 -28.54 -4.24
C ILE A 88 8.31 -29.17 -3.49
N ASN A 89 7.74 -28.49 -2.50
CA ASN A 89 6.57 -28.94 -1.73
C ASN A 89 5.22 -28.55 -2.37
N GLY A 90 5.24 -27.95 -3.57
CA GLY A 90 4.05 -27.49 -4.28
C GLY A 90 3.56 -26.09 -3.89
N GLY A 91 4.15 -25.44 -2.89
CA GLY A 91 3.90 -24.04 -2.60
C GLY A 91 4.37 -23.13 -3.73
N SER A 92 3.70 -22.02 -3.96
CA SER A 92 4.06 -21.13 -5.05
C SER A 92 3.77 -19.65 -4.75
N ILE A 93 4.50 -18.78 -5.42
CA ILE A 93 4.26 -17.33 -5.40
C ILE A 93 4.12 -16.86 -6.84
N GLU A 94 2.97 -16.26 -7.17
CA GLU A 94 2.75 -15.56 -8.44
C GLU A 94 2.83 -14.05 -8.22
N PHE A 95 3.50 -13.34 -9.13
CA PHE A 95 3.75 -11.91 -9.06
C PHE A 95 2.97 -11.18 -10.16
N TRP A 96 2.15 -10.21 -9.79
CA TRP A 96 1.23 -9.53 -10.69
C TRP A 96 1.34 -8.02 -10.62
N SER A 97 1.42 -7.36 -11.78
CA SER A 97 1.22 -5.92 -11.89
C SER A 97 -0.25 -5.60 -12.06
N LEU A 98 -0.76 -4.67 -11.25
CA LEU A 98 -2.13 -4.15 -11.33
C LEU A 98 -2.28 -3.00 -12.33
N GLU A 99 -1.30 -2.80 -13.22
CA GLU A 99 -1.50 -2.01 -14.45
C GLU A 99 -2.64 -2.59 -15.27
N ASN A 100 -2.78 -3.93 -15.25
CA ASN A 100 -4.00 -4.62 -15.67
C ASN A 100 -4.88 -4.92 -14.44
N PRO A 101 -6.06 -4.28 -14.30
CA PRO A 101 -6.94 -4.50 -13.14
C PRO A 101 -7.45 -5.94 -13.00
N LEU A 102 -7.42 -6.73 -14.06
CA LEU A 102 -7.86 -8.13 -14.07
C LEU A 102 -6.71 -9.14 -13.88
N ALA A 103 -5.52 -8.67 -13.51
CA ALA A 103 -4.37 -9.53 -13.25
C ALA A 103 -4.69 -10.58 -12.17
N GLY A 104 -4.18 -11.81 -12.34
CA GLY A 104 -4.41 -12.93 -11.43
C GLY A 104 -5.79 -13.59 -11.54
N ARG A 105 -6.67 -13.12 -12.43
CA ARG A 105 -8.00 -13.72 -12.64
C ARG A 105 -7.88 -15.21 -13.03
N SER A 106 -8.87 -16.03 -12.63
CA SER A 106 -8.94 -17.47 -12.86
C SER A 106 -7.86 -18.30 -12.12
N ARG A 107 -7.19 -17.71 -11.16
CA ARG A 107 -6.27 -18.39 -10.24
C ARG A 107 -6.95 -18.75 -8.93
N LYS A 108 -6.22 -19.49 -8.06
CA LYS A 108 -6.67 -19.88 -6.72
C LYS A 108 -5.54 -19.64 -5.75
N TYR A 109 -5.76 -18.79 -4.75
CA TYR A 109 -4.74 -18.42 -3.78
C TYR A 109 -5.21 -18.64 -2.35
N LYS A 110 -4.28 -19.06 -1.50
CA LYS A 110 -4.46 -19.10 -0.04
C LYS A 110 -4.11 -17.78 0.61
N LEU A 111 -3.22 -17.00 -0.02
CA LEU A 111 -2.83 -15.67 0.40
C LEU A 111 -2.69 -14.76 -0.83
N ALA A 112 -3.26 -13.56 -0.76
CA ALA A 112 -2.98 -12.48 -1.69
C ALA A 112 -2.43 -11.27 -0.91
N ILE A 113 -1.27 -10.78 -1.31
CA ILE A 113 -0.69 -9.53 -0.79
C ILE A 113 -0.81 -8.47 -1.87
N ILE A 114 -1.38 -7.33 -1.54
CA ILE A 114 -1.50 -6.15 -2.40
C ILE A 114 -0.64 -5.07 -1.77
N ASP A 115 0.60 -4.95 -2.27
CA ASP A 115 1.55 -3.96 -1.79
C ASP A 115 1.42 -2.64 -2.53
N GLU A 116 1.73 -1.54 -1.86
CA GLU A 116 1.52 -0.17 -2.31
C GLU A 116 0.09 0.06 -2.84
N ALA A 117 -0.89 -0.53 -2.12
CA ALA A 117 -2.29 -0.58 -2.53
C ALA A 117 -2.92 0.81 -2.77
N ALA A 118 -2.54 1.83 -1.98
CA ALA A 118 -3.03 3.20 -2.13
C ALA A 118 -2.61 3.86 -3.46
N PHE A 119 -1.58 3.33 -4.12
CA PHE A 119 -1.08 3.85 -5.40
C PHE A 119 -1.73 3.17 -6.61
N ASN A 120 -2.54 2.14 -6.41
CA ASN A 120 -3.31 1.52 -7.48
C ASN A 120 -4.59 2.33 -7.78
N ARG A 121 -4.68 2.87 -9.00
CA ARG A 121 -5.83 3.68 -9.44
C ARG A 121 -7.13 2.88 -9.57
N ASN A 122 -7.04 1.58 -9.83
CA ASN A 122 -8.16 0.68 -10.04
C ASN A 122 -8.28 -0.36 -8.91
N LEU A 123 -7.89 -0.01 -7.68
CA LEU A 123 -7.82 -0.94 -6.56
C LEU A 123 -9.15 -1.64 -6.29
N TRP A 124 -10.26 -0.91 -6.31
CA TRP A 124 -11.59 -1.47 -6.09
C TRP A 124 -11.96 -2.49 -7.16
N GLN A 125 -11.73 -2.17 -8.43
CA GLN A 125 -11.98 -3.08 -9.52
C GLN A 125 -11.10 -4.32 -9.42
N SER A 126 -9.81 -4.16 -9.22
CA SER A 126 -8.85 -5.28 -9.05
C SER A 126 -9.27 -6.20 -7.91
N TRP A 127 -9.70 -5.61 -6.80
CA TRP A 127 -10.18 -6.38 -5.65
C TRP A 127 -11.44 -7.17 -5.98
N THR A 128 -12.47 -6.51 -6.47
CA THR A 128 -13.81 -7.11 -6.63
C THR A 128 -13.91 -8.09 -7.80
N GLU A 129 -13.26 -7.79 -8.93
CA GLU A 129 -13.41 -8.54 -10.17
C GLU A 129 -12.31 -9.60 -10.40
N ALA A 130 -11.13 -9.42 -9.80
CA ALA A 130 -10.00 -10.33 -9.99
C ALA A 130 -9.57 -11.01 -8.69
N ILE A 131 -9.08 -10.25 -7.68
CA ILE A 131 -8.38 -10.83 -6.52
C ILE A 131 -9.33 -11.56 -5.58
N ARG A 132 -10.43 -10.92 -5.16
CA ARG A 132 -11.37 -11.51 -4.19
C ARG A 132 -11.94 -12.87 -4.63
N PRO A 133 -12.34 -13.08 -5.89
CA PRO A 133 -12.79 -14.39 -6.38
C PRO A 133 -11.73 -15.48 -6.27
N THR A 134 -10.44 -15.18 -6.47
CA THR A 134 -9.35 -16.18 -6.40
C THR A 134 -9.13 -16.76 -5.00
N LEU A 135 -9.63 -16.09 -3.96
CA LEU A 135 -9.52 -16.52 -2.57
C LEU A 135 -10.66 -17.43 -2.12
N THR A 136 -11.66 -17.69 -2.97
CA THR A 136 -12.90 -18.37 -2.56
C THR A 136 -12.66 -19.84 -2.29
N ASP A 137 -12.03 -20.57 -3.22
CA ASP A 137 -11.88 -22.02 -3.17
C ASP A 137 -11.07 -22.49 -1.97
N LEU A 138 -10.00 -21.76 -1.64
CA LEU A 138 -9.09 -22.10 -0.54
C LEU A 138 -9.44 -21.38 0.76
N LYS A 139 -10.55 -20.63 0.81
CA LYS A 139 -10.89 -19.73 1.92
C LYS A 139 -9.67 -18.85 2.28
N GLY A 140 -9.04 -18.29 1.23
CA GLY A 140 -7.81 -17.53 1.34
C GLY A 140 -8.00 -16.18 2.01
N SER A 141 -6.89 -15.60 2.46
CA SER A 141 -6.80 -14.27 3.08
C SER A 141 -6.18 -13.24 2.15
N ALA A 142 -6.41 -11.97 2.41
CA ALA A 142 -5.77 -10.86 1.72
C ALA A 142 -5.18 -9.85 2.69
N TRP A 143 -4.07 -9.24 2.27
CA TRP A 143 -3.41 -8.13 2.95
C TRP A 143 -3.20 -6.98 1.97
N PHE A 144 -3.76 -5.83 2.32
CA PHE A 144 -3.54 -4.56 1.63
C PHE A 144 -2.56 -3.75 2.45
N MET A 145 -1.40 -3.45 1.90
CA MET A 145 -0.34 -2.74 2.60
C MET A 145 0.04 -1.48 1.81
N SER A 146 0.07 -0.33 2.46
CA SER A 146 0.50 0.91 1.80
C SER A 146 0.85 2.00 2.79
N THR A 147 1.57 3.01 2.32
CA THR A 147 1.52 4.36 2.86
C THR A 147 0.25 5.02 2.34
N PRO A 148 -0.47 5.84 3.11
CA PRO A 148 -1.73 6.44 2.68
C PRO A 148 -1.52 7.43 1.53
N LYS A 149 -2.54 7.59 0.70
CA LYS A 149 -2.57 8.55 -0.41
C LYS A 149 -3.94 9.19 -0.52
N GLY A 150 -4.26 10.10 0.40
CA GLY A 150 -5.59 10.67 0.49
C GLY A 150 -6.67 9.63 0.81
N LYS A 151 -7.94 10.04 0.73
CA LYS A 151 -9.10 9.16 1.00
C LYS A 151 -9.59 8.46 -0.28
N ASN A 152 -8.77 7.60 -0.84
CA ASN A 152 -9.04 6.80 -2.03
C ASN A 152 -9.67 5.43 -1.71
N ASP A 153 -9.62 4.48 -2.65
CA ASP A 153 -10.16 3.13 -2.43
C ASP A 153 -9.44 2.35 -1.32
N PHE A 154 -8.14 2.61 -1.10
CA PHE A 154 -7.39 2.01 0.02
C PHE A 154 -7.96 2.48 1.36
N TYR A 155 -8.28 3.77 1.51
CA TYR A 155 -8.97 4.30 2.69
C TYR A 155 -10.33 3.65 2.91
N LYS A 156 -11.11 3.45 1.84
CA LYS A 156 -12.42 2.75 1.95
C LYS A 156 -12.27 1.33 2.48
N LEU A 157 -11.24 0.59 2.01
CA LEU A 157 -10.94 -0.74 2.53
C LEU A 157 -10.47 -0.69 3.99
N TRP A 158 -9.64 0.28 4.35
CA TRP A 158 -9.18 0.49 5.72
C TRP A 158 -10.34 0.75 6.68
N MET A 159 -11.30 1.57 6.28
CA MET A 159 -12.50 1.86 7.06
C MET A 159 -13.32 0.61 7.39
N ARG A 160 -13.31 -0.43 6.56
CA ARG A 160 -14.03 -1.67 6.82
C ARG A 160 -13.55 -2.37 8.10
N GLY A 161 -12.25 -2.38 8.35
CA GLY A 161 -11.69 -2.88 9.60
C GLY A 161 -12.02 -1.97 10.79
N GLN A 162 -12.01 -0.65 10.60
CA GLN A 162 -12.34 0.32 11.64
C GLN A 162 -13.83 0.28 12.05
N THR A 163 -14.71 0.00 11.11
CA THR A 163 -16.15 -0.16 11.39
C THR A 163 -16.52 -1.52 11.97
N GLY A 164 -15.55 -2.42 12.14
CA GLY A 164 -15.75 -3.71 12.79
C GLY A 164 -16.43 -4.76 11.91
N GLU A 165 -16.33 -4.68 10.58
CA GLU A 165 -16.82 -5.75 9.71
C GLU A 165 -16.17 -7.09 10.09
N GLN A 166 -16.96 -8.17 10.15
CA GLN A 166 -16.59 -9.45 10.74
C GLN A 166 -15.26 -10.03 10.25
N ASP A 167 -15.01 -9.99 8.94
CA ASP A 167 -13.82 -10.60 8.30
C ASP A 167 -12.67 -9.60 8.11
N TRP A 168 -12.84 -8.34 8.52
CA TRP A 168 -11.89 -7.25 8.26
C TRP A 168 -11.19 -6.78 9.51
N MET A 169 -9.90 -6.47 9.36
CA MET A 169 -9.08 -5.80 10.37
C MET A 169 -8.20 -4.74 9.70
N SER A 170 -7.98 -3.64 10.38
CA SER A 170 -7.11 -2.58 9.86
C SER A 170 -6.33 -1.90 10.97
N TRP A 171 -5.11 -1.52 10.64
CA TRP A 171 -4.18 -0.83 11.54
C TRP A 171 -3.61 0.41 10.87
N GLN A 172 -3.24 1.39 11.69
CA GLN A 172 -2.49 2.56 11.30
C GLN A 172 -1.20 2.60 12.12
N MET A 173 -0.06 2.52 11.45
CA MET A 173 1.24 2.33 12.08
C MET A 173 2.23 3.41 11.64
N PRO A 174 2.59 4.36 12.51
CA PRO A 174 3.58 5.38 12.20
C PRO A 174 4.98 4.78 12.07
N THR A 175 5.87 5.44 11.32
CA THR A 175 7.26 5.05 11.12
C THR A 175 7.99 4.84 12.46
N LEU A 176 7.70 5.67 13.46
CA LEU A 176 8.32 5.62 14.79
C LEU A 176 8.07 4.29 15.53
N SER A 177 7.03 3.53 15.15
CA SER A 177 6.78 2.21 15.74
C SER A 177 7.71 1.11 15.22
N ASN A 178 8.60 1.42 14.28
CA ASN A 178 9.69 0.54 13.87
C ASN A 178 10.93 0.83 14.73
N PRO A 179 11.36 -0.11 15.60
CA PRO A 179 12.49 0.10 16.51
C PRO A 179 13.86 0.19 15.81
N HIS A 180 13.93 -0.14 14.51
CA HIS A 180 15.17 -0.08 13.74
C HIS A 180 15.40 1.29 13.08
N ILE A 181 14.48 2.24 13.21
CA ILE A 181 14.61 3.59 12.67
C ILE A 181 15.08 4.54 13.77
N ASP A 182 16.12 5.28 13.47
CA ASP A 182 16.62 6.31 14.38
C ASP A 182 15.57 7.43 14.54
N PRO A 183 15.12 7.74 15.76
CA PRO A 183 14.20 8.85 16.00
C PRO A 183 14.72 10.21 15.53
N GLU A 184 16.03 10.43 15.52
CA GLU A 184 16.64 11.69 15.07
C GLU A 184 16.41 11.90 13.57
N GLU A 185 16.44 10.84 12.75
CA GLU A 185 16.13 10.89 11.32
C GLU A 185 14.66 11.25 11.07
N ILE A 186 13.74 10.79 11.92
CA ILE A 186 12.32 11.15 11.84
C ILE A 186 12.12 12.63 12.16
N GLU A 187 12.81 13.14 13.21
CA GLU A 187 12.75 14.56 13.55
C GLU A 187 13.47 15.45 12.50
N ALA A 188 14.51 14.97 11.86
CA ALA A 188 15.11 15.66 10.70
C ALA A 188 14.11 15.76 9.54
N ALA A 189 13.45 14.66 9.18
CA ALA A 189 12.41 14.66 8.16
C ALA A 189 11.22 15.58 8.51
N ARG A 190 10.85 15.69 9.81
CA ARG A 190 9.81 16.61 10.28
C ARG A 190 10.17 18.06 10.00
N ARG A 191 11.44 18.44 10.13
CA ARG A 191 11.90 19.81 9.86
C ARG A 191 11.97 20.14 8.38
N ASP A 192 12.27 19.13 7.55
CA ASP A 192 12.51 19.32 6.12
C ASP A 192 11.24 19.24 5.26
N LEU A 193 10.24 18.48 5.70
CA LEU A 193 9.04 18.22 4.92
C LEU A 193 7.90 19.17 5.29
N PRO A 194 7.05 19.52 4.31
CA PRO A 194 5.76 20.16 4.61
C PRO A 194 4.95 19.29 5.57
N GLU A 195 4.25 19.92 6.52
CA GLU A 195 3.51 19.23 7.58
C GLU A 195 2.58 18.12 7.07
N LEU A 196 1.82 18.38 6.01
CA LEU A 196 0.91 17.39 5.42
C LEU A 196 1.66 16.20 4.82
N ALA A 197 2.81 16.45 4.20
CA ALA A 197 3.65 15.37 3.66
C ALA A 197 4.24 14.52 4.78
N PHE A 198 4.74 15.15 5.85
CA PHE A 198 5.26 14.43 7.02
C PHE A 198 4.16 13.58 7.67
N LYS A 199 2.97 14.13 7.89
CA LYS A 199 1.83 13.39 8.44
C LYS A 199 1.48 12.17 7.60
N GLN A 200 1.43 12.32 6.27
CA GLN A 200 1.12 11.22 5.37
C GLN A 200 2.24 10.17 5.35
N GLU A 201 3.48 10.58 5.12
CA GLU A 201 4.58 9.66 4.83
C GLU A 201 5.17 8.99 6.09
N TYR A 202 5.13 9.68 7.26
CA TYR A 202 5.74 9.18 8.50
C TYR A 202 4.72 8.82 9.59
N LEU A 203 3.60 9.56 9.68
CA LEU A 203 2.58 9.27 10.69
C LEU A 203 1.45 8.38 10.15
N ALA A 204 1.48 8.04 8.86
CA ALA A 204 0.44 7.25 8.18
C ALA A 204 -0.97 7.90 8.27
N GLU A 205 -1.07 9.23 8.23
CA GLU A 205 -2.34 9.92 8.32
C GLU A 205 -2.99 10.07 6.93
N PHE A 206 -4.28 9.75 6.84
CA PHE A 206 -5.08 10.01 5.64
C PHE A 206 -5.44 11.49 5.54
N ASN A 207 -4.80 12.21 4.64
CA ASN A 207 -5.04 13.64 4.43
C ASN A 207 -6.04 13.90 3.29
N ASP A 208 -7.02 14.76 3.52
CA ASP A 208 -8.01 15.15 2.49
C ASP A 208 -7.43 16.07 1.41
N ASN A 209 -6.31 16.74 1.69
CA ASN A 209 -5.81 17.89 0.91
C ASN A 209 -4.73 17.54 -0.13
N VAL A 210 -4.48 16.26 -0.44
CA VAL A 210 -3.47 15.86 -1.43
C VAL A 210 -3.81 16.34 -2.87
N ALA A 211 -5.05 16.74 -3.11
CA ALA A 211 -5.49 17.29 -4.40
C ALA A 211 -5.24 18.80 -4.55
N ASN A 212 -4.76 19.48 -3.49
CA ASN A 212 -4.54 20.93 -3.54
C ASN A 212 -3.06 21.29 -3.28
N PRO A 213 -2.21 21.31 -4.32
CA PRO A 213 -0.78 21.60 -4.19
C PRO A 213 -0.49 23.03 -3.66
N PHE A 214 -1.49 23.89 -3.60
CA PHE A 214 -1.35 25.28 -3.16
C PHE A 214 -1.86 25.54 -1.74
N GLY A 215 -2.41 24.50 -1.04
CA GLY A 215 -3.00 24.66 0.30
C GLY A 215 -4.23 25.58 0.32
N LEU A 216 -5.21 25.31 1.18
CA LEU A 216 -6.39 26.17 1.34
C LEU A 216 -6.03 27.57 1.85
N GLU A 217 -4.93 27.71 2.59
CA GLU A 217 -4.44 29.01 3.07
C GLU A 217 -3.99 29.92 1.93
N TYR A 218 -3.26 29.38 0.94
CA TYR A 218 -2.87 30.18 -0.23
C TYR A 218 -4.05 30.64 -1.05
N ILE A 219 -5.07 29.80 -1.21
CA ILE A 219 -6.32 30.20 -1.91
C ILE A 219 -7.04 31.28 -1.12
N ARG A 220 -7.13 31.18 0.21
CA ARG A 220 -7.73 32.21 1.07
C ARG A 220 -6.96 33.53 1.03
N ILE A 221 -5.64 33.51 1.01
CA ILE A 221 -4.81 34.74 0.88
C ILE A 221 -5.04 35.39 -0.48
N CYS A 222 -5.12 34.64 -1.56
CA CYS A 222 -5.39 35.16 -2.90
C CYS A 222 -6.81 35.70 -3.01
N THR A 223 -7.82 35.06 -2.46
CA THR A 223 -9.21 35.55 -2.46
C THR A 223 -9.40 36.74 -1.54
N GLY A 224 -8.71 36.80 -0.40
CA GLY A 224 -8.76 37.97 0.51
C GLY A 224 -8.17 39.25 -0.09
N ARG A 225 -7.18 39.16 -0.98
CA ARG A 225 -6.63 40.32 -1.71
C ARG A 225 -7.52 40.81 -2.87
N LEU A 226 -8.36 39.94 -3.43
CA LEU A 226 -9.28 40.30 -4.51
C LEU A 226 -10.53 41.08 -4.02
N SER A 227 -10.86 41.01 -2.72
CA SER A 227 -12.00 41.73 -2.16
C SER A 227 -11.83 43.25 -2.11
N ASN A 228 -10.61 43.76 -2.34
CA ASN A 228 -10.32 45.22 -2.37
C ASN A 228 -10.27 45.80 -3.79
N PHE A 229 -10.57 45.03 -4.83
CA PHE A 229 -10.75 45.52 -6.18
C PHE A 229 -12.25 45.76 -6.42
N SER A 230 -12.67 47.01 -6.52
CA SER A 230 -14.02 47.35 -6.95
C SER A 230 -14.25 46.83 -8.37
N MET A 231 -15.18 45.88 -8.52
CA MET A 231 -15.55 45.32 -9.81
C MET A 231 -16.29 46.41 -10.63
N ALA A 232 -15.56 47.05 -11.52
CA ALA A 232 -16.18 47.62 -12.72
C ALA A 232 -16.54 46.42 -13.61
N SER A 233 -17.80 46.31 -13.93
CA SER A 233 -18.42 45.22 -14.72
C SER A 233 -17.65 44.86 -15.98
N TYR A 234 -17.07 43.63 -16.02
CA TYR A 234 -16.71 42.94 -17.25
C TYR A 234 -16.82 41.43 -17.08
N HIS A 235 -17.53 40.80 -18.00
CA HIS A 235 -17.65 39.36 -18.17
C HIS A 235 -16.25 38.69 -18.38
N GLY A 236 -15.58 38.24 -17.32
CA GLY A 236 -14.22 37.77 -17.47
C GLY A 236 -13.67 36.82 -16.37
N THR A 237 -14.52 36.16 -15.61
CA THR A 237 -14.08 35.28 -14.52
C THR A 237 -13.27 34.06 -14.96
N TRP A 238 -13.28 33.69 -16.24
CA TRP A 238 -12.56 32.54 -16.79
C TRP A 238 -11.14 32.84 -17.29
N LEU A 239 -10.84 34.12 -17.59
CA LEU A 239 -9.52 34.52 -18.11
C LEU A 239 -8.42 34.57 -17.02
N LEU A 240 -8.79 34.89 -15.80
CA LEU A 240 -7.82 34.96 -14.67
C LEU A 240 -7.36 33.58 -14.20
N LEU A 241 -8.20 32.57 -14.25
CA LEU A 241 -7.83 31.18 -13.96
C LEU A 241 -6.89 30.60 -15.03
N TRP A 242 -7.01 31.03 -16.27
CA TRP A 242 -6.15 30.57 -17.38
C TRP A 242 -4.72 31.11 -17.30
N PHE A 243 -4.53 32.35 -16.80
CA PHE A 243 -3.21 32.95 -16.60
C PHE A 243 -2.42 32.40 -15.41
N ILE A 244 -3.10 31.87 -14.39
CA ILE A 244 -2.46 31.26 -13.21
C ILE A 244 -2.00 29.82 -13.53
N LEU A 245 -2.59 29.15 -14.52
CA LEU A 245 -2.27 27.78 -14.91
C LEU A 245 -1.16 27.68 -15.98
N GLN A 246 -0.66 28.81 -16.51
CA GLN A 246 0.43 28.84 -17.51
C GLN A 246 1.76 29.39 -16.99
N LYS A 247 1.92 29.62 -15.72
CA LYS A 247 3.20 29.88 -15.05
C LYS A 247 3.41 28.82 -13.98
#